data_a126b2872b10ab1fb728e769313bc83e
#
_entry.id   a126b2872b10ab1fb728e769313bc83e
#
_cell.length_a   1.000
_cell.length_b   1.000
_cell.length_c   1.000
_cell.angle_alpha   90.00
_cell.angle_beta   90.00
_cell.angle_gamma   90.00
#
_symmetry.space_group_name_H-M   'P 1'
#
loop_
_entity.id
_entity.type
_entity.pdbx_description
1 polymer ?
#
loop_
_entity_poly.entity_id
_entity_poly.type
_entity_poly.pdbx_seq_one_letter_code
_entity_poly.pdbx_strand_id
1 'polypeptide(L)'
;MRVMYRLAKTKGTGMLSLEGRAGVLKEAYLNEGQPQYVHSNVESERLGAFLISQGALTPQALQRALGVMHHFGGHLADTLVGLDILDPLEAYRLLAKQVAAKLMEAFSWQRGRYAWMPRHPNPYKTRSLHLDAFRVIGAGAAQLADTTIEDWLQANLRAFAVGEPVQEGELAQFGLGDALLRVYSLLDGRTRLGELAGKVRSPEARLNLLRLTYLLVQTDLARLS
;
A
#
# COMPACT_ATOMS: atom_id res chain seq x y z
N MET A 1 -1.15 5.65 -5.32
CA MET A 1 -2.48 5.26 -4.77
C MET A 1 -3.56 5.22 -5.86
N ARG A 2 -3.90 6.33 -6.55
CA ARG A 2 -4.97 6.42 -7.58
C ARG A 2 -4.90 5.34 -8.68
N VAL A 3 -3.72 5.12 -9.26
CA VAL A 3 -3.53 4.10 -10.30
C VAL A 3 -3.86 2.70 -9.77
N MET A 4 -3.38 2.38 -8.57
CA MET A 4 -3.63 1.07 -7.95
C MET A 4 -5.13 0.85 -7.71
N TYR A 5 -5.83 1.89 -7.23
CA TYR A 5 -7.28 1.84 -7.05
C TYR A 5 -8.03 1.57 -8.37
N ARG A 6 -7.66 2.29 -9.44
CA ARG A 6 -8.27 2.08 -10.76
C ARG A 6 -8.04 0.68 -11.30
N LEU A 7 -6.81 0.15 -11.14
CA LEU A 7 -6.49 -1.22 -11.54
C LEU A 7 -7.27 -2.24 -10.72
N ALA A 8 -7.46 -2.01 -9.42
CA ALA A 8 -8.29 -2.86 -8.56
C ALA A 8 -9.76 -2.85 -9.02
N LYS A 9 -10.33 -1.67 -9.26
CA LYS A 9 -11.73 -1.52 -9.74
C LYS A 9 -11.97 -2.18 -11.10
N THR A 10 -11.02 -2.07 -12.02
CA THR A 10 -11.13 -2.64 -13.37
C THR A 10 -10.63 -4.08 -13.47
N LYS A 11 -10.27 -4.71 -12.33
CA LYS A 11 -9.70 -6.07 -12.27
C LYS A 11 -8.53 -6.24 -13.24
N GLY A 12 -7.63 -5.26 -13.28
CA GLY A 12 -6.48 -5.26 -14.18
C GLY A 12 -5.54 -6.41 -13.88
N THR A 13 -5.14 -7.16 -14.92
CA THR A 13 -4.10 -8.19 -14.83
C THR A 13 -2.90 -7.76 -15.65
N GLY A 14 -1.70 -7.75 -15.03
CA GLY A 14 -0.46 -7.26 -15.66
C GLY A 14 0.54 -6.74 -14.65
N MET A 15 1.47 -5.89 -15.13
CA MET A 15 2.54 -5.30 -14.33
C MET A 15 2.40 -3.78 -14.27
N LEU A 16 2.43 -3.22 -13.07
CA LEU A 16 2.54 -1.81 -12.81
C LEU A 16 4.00 -1.49 -12.44
N SER A 17 4.71 -0.83 -13.36
CA SER A 17 6.05 -0.29 -13.10
C SER A 17 5.94 1.07 -12.42
N LEU A 18 6.69 1.27 -11.35
CA LEU A 18 6.76 2.49 -10.56
C LEU A 18 8.22 2.94 -10.47
N GLU A 19 8.51 4.15 -10.91
CA GLU A 19 9.84 4.73 -10.83
C GLU A 19 9.81 5.96 -9.92
N GLY A 20 10.50 5.85 -8.80
CA GLY A 20 10.64 6.90 -7.80
C GLY A 20 11.90 7.75 -8.01
N ARG A 21 12.25 8.54 -7.00
CA ARG A 21 13.50 9.32 -6.98
C ARG A 21 14.73 8.42 -6.85
N ALA A 22 15.88 8.92 -7.22
CA ALA A 22 17.18 8.24 -7.09
C ALA A 22 17.25 6.84 -7.74
N GLY A 23 16.47 6.60 -8.80
CA GLY A 23 16.47 5.33 -9.51
C GLY A 23 15.77 4.17 -8.77
N VAL A 24 14.97 4.47 -7.75
CA VAL A 24 14.12 3.44 -7.11
C VAL A 24 13.11 2.94 -8.11
N LEU A 25 13.11 1.63 -8.33
CA LEU A 25 12.21 0.94 -9.26
C LEU A 25 11.42 -0.14 -8.51
N LYS A 26 10.11 -0.15 -8.70
CA LYS A 26 9.23 -1.23 -8.23
C LYS A 26 8.35 -1.73 -9.38
N GLU A 27 8.20 -3.03 -9.45
CA GLU A 27 7.32 -3.70 -10.40
C GLU A 27 6.28 -4.50 -9.63
N ALA A 28 5.04 -4.01 -9.65
CA ALA A 28 3.92 -4.67 -8.98
C ALA A 28 3.13 -5.52 -9.98
N TYR A 29 3.11 -6.82 -9.75
CA TYR A 29 2.36 -7.79 -10.56
C TYR A 29 0.97 -7.98 -9.95
N LEU A 30 -0.06 -7.73 -10.76
CA LEU A 30 -1.45 -7.83 -10.38
C LEU A 30 -2.15 -8.94 -11.16
N ASN A 31 -3.06 -9.62 -10.49
CA ASN A 31 -4.01 -10.54 -11.10
C ASN A 31 -5.43 -10.16 -10.67
N GLU A 32 -6.31 -9.88 -11.63
CA GLU A 32 -7.67 -9.38 -11.36
C GLU A 32 -7.71 -8.20 -10.38
N GLY A 33 -6.76 -7.28 -10.52
CA GLY A 33 -6.63 -6.11 -9.67
C GLY A 33 -5.97 -6.35 -8.31
N GLN A 34 -5.68 -7.62 -7.95
CA GLN A 34 -5.11 -7.98 -6.65
C GLN A 34 -3.59 -8.13 -6.75
N PRO A 35 -2.81 -7.54 -5.82
CA PRO A 35 -1.37 -7.67 -5.80
C PRO A 35 -0.94 -9.12 -5.57
N GLN A 36 -0.05 -9.62 -6.41
CA GLN A 36 0.52 -10.97 -6.26
C GLN A 36 1.97 -10.91 -5.79
N TYR A 37 2.72 -9.95 -6.32
CA TYR A 37 4.14 -9.82 -6.02
C TYR A 37 4.60 -8.38 -6.32
N VAL A 38 5.63 -7.94 -5.61
CA VAL A 38 6.33 -6.68 -5.91
C VAL A 38 7.83 -6.93 -5.93
N HIS A 39 8.42 -6.80 -7.12
CA HIS A 39 9.86 -6.68 -7.25
C HIS A 39 10.29 -5.26 -6.88
N SER A 40 11.47 -5.11 -6.26
CA SER A 40 12.05 -3.81 -5.92
C SER A 40 13.58 -3.91 -5.99
N ASN A 41 14.22 -2.87 -6.47
CA ASN A 41 15.68 -2.76 -6.48
C ASN A 41 16.26 -2.22 -5.15
N VAL A 42 15.42 -1.92 -4.17
CA VAL A 42 15.83 -1.43 -2.85
C VAL A 42 16.30 -2.60 -1.97
N GLU A 43 17.54 -2.55 -1.50
CA GLU A 43 18.13 -3.67 -0.74
C GLU A 43 17.43 -3.93 0.60
N SER A 44 17.04 -2.88 1.32
CA SER A 44 16.31 -3.02 2.59
C SER A 44 14.94 -3.65 2.46
N GLU A 45 14.38 -3.70 1.25
CA GLU A 45 13.10 -4.34 0.94
C GLU A 45 13.24 -5.82 0.52
N ARG A 46 14.46 -6.36 0.41
CA ARG A 46 14.68 -7.79 0.18
C ARG A 46 14.14 -8.60 1.36
N LEU A 47 13.66 -9.81 1.06
CA LEU A 47 12.97 -10.64 2.05
C LEU A 47 13.80 -10.84 3.34
N GLY A 48 15.09 -11.14 3.22
CA GLY A 48 15.95 -11.34 4.39
C GLY A 48 16.03 -10.09 5.27
N ALA A 49 16.26 -8.91 4.68
CA ALA A 49 16.31 -7.64 5.40
C ALA A 49 14.96 -7.31 6.05
N PHE A 50 13.86 -7.53 5.33
CA PHE A 50 12.51 -7.35 5.85
C PHE A 50 12.25 -8.26 7.06
N LEU A 51 12.57 -9.55 6.98
CA LEU A 51 12.35 -10.50 8.08
C LEU A 51 13.16 -10.12 9.32
N ILE A 52 14.39 -9.64 9.16
CA ILE A 52 15.21 -9.12 10.27
C ILE A 52 14.54 -7.89 10.88
N SER A 53 14.06 -6.95 10.08
CA SER A 53 13.38 -5.75 10.58
C SER A 53 12.08 -6.05 11.33
N GLN A 54 11.43 -7.18 11.02
CA GLN A 54 10.24 -7.67 11.74
C GLN A 54 10.58 -8.49 12.97
N GLY A 55 11.87 -8.73 13.28
CA GLY A 55 12.29 -9.61 14.37
C GLY A 55 12.03 -11.09 14.14
N ALA A 56 11.61 -11.48 12.93
CA ALA A 56 11.31 -12.88 12.57
C ALA A 56 12.55 -13.68 12.18
N LEU A 57 13.69 -13.02 11.96
CA LEU A 57 14.94 -13.66 11.55
C LEU A 57 16.14 -12.94 12.14
N THR A 58 17.13 -13.69 12.61
CA THR A 58 18.42 -13.12 13.00
C THR A 58 19.38 -13.04 11.81
N PRO A 59 20.35 -12.11 11.80
CA PRO A 59 21.37 -12.05 10.75
C PRO A 59 22.13 -13.37 10.56
N GLN A 60 22.41 -14.07 11.66
CA GLN A 60 23.11 -15.36 11.63
C GLN A 60 22.26 -16.47 11.00
N ALA A 61 20.95 -16.50 11.30
CA ALA A 61 20.04 -17.45 10.68
C ALA A 61 19.86 -17.16 9.19
N LEU A 62 19.82 -15.87 8.78
CA LEU A 62 19.81 -15.48 7.37
C LEU A 62 21.03 -16.00 6.63
N GLN A 63 22.24 -15.80 7.18
CA GLN A 63 23.48 -16.28 6.57
C GLN A 63 23.48 -17.80 6.38
N ARG A 64 23.04 -18.56 7.40
CA ARG A 64 22.92 -20.02 7.30
C ARG A 64 21.93 -20.43 6.21
N ALA A 65 20.75 -19.79 6.15
CA ALA A 65 19.73 -20.08 5.15
C ALA A 65 20.24 -19.79 3.73
N LEU A 66 20.92 -18.66 3.51
CA LEU A 66 21.50 -18.30 2.21
C LEU A 66 22.54 -19.31 1.74
N GLY A 67 23.37 -19.87 2.66
CA GLY A 67 24.39 -20.85 2.34
C GLY A 67 23.83 -22.18 1.78
N VAL A 68 22.60 -22.55 2.16
CA VAL A 68 21.95 -23.82 1.74
C VAL A 68 20.75 -23.61 0.82
N MET A 69 20.45 -22.38 0.44
CA MET A 69 19.24 -22.00 -0.32
C MET A 69 19.11 -22.76 -1.67
N HIS A 70 20.24 -23.14 -2.28
CA HIS A 70 20.25 -23.92 -3.51
C HIS A 70 19.64 -25.32 -3.36
N HIS A 71 19.66 -25.91 -2.17
CA HIS A 71 18.99 -27.18 -1.87
C HIS A 71 17.46 -27.07 -1.78
N PHE A 72 16.94 -25.84 -1.62
CA PHE A 72 15.52 -25.55 -1.47
C PHE A 72 14.95 -24.77 -2.67
N GLY A 73 15.46 -25.04 -3.89
CA GLY A 73 14.98 -24.42 -5.11
C GLY A 73 15.37 -22.95 -5.29
N GLY A 74 16.31 -22.42 -4.50
CA GLY A 74 16.81 -21.06 -4.62
C GLY A 74 15.89 -19.98 -4.04
N HIS A 75 14.87 -20.36 -3.25
CA HIS A 75 13.91 -19.43 -2.64
C HIS A 75 14.13 -19.33 -1.12
N LEU A 76 14.40 -18.13 -0.61
CA LEU A 76 14.67 -17.93 0.81
C LEU A 76 13.49 -18.36 1.70
N ALA A 77 12.25 -18.06 1.31
CA ALA A 77 11.08 -18.46 2.11
C ALA A 77 10.98 -19.99 2.25
N ASP A 78 11.13 -20.73 1.13
CA ASP A 78 11.09 -22.20 1.15
C ASP A 78 12.26 -22.78 1.96
N THR A 79 13.43 -22.12 1.90
CA THR A 79 14.59 -22.50 2.70
C THR A 79 14.34 -22.34 4.21
N LEU A 80 13.76 -21.20 4.61
CA LEU A 80 13.47 -20.93 6.03
C LEU A 80 12.44 -21.91 6.60
N VAL A 81 11.45 -22.30 5.80
CA VAL A 81 10.47 -23.33 6.16
C VAL A 81 11.12 -24.71 6.21
N GLY A 82 11.93 -25.06 5.21
CA GLY A 82 12.63 -26.37 5.17
C GLY A 82 13.69 -26.54 6.27
N LEU A 83 14.18 -25.46 6.85
CA LEU A 83 15.08 -25.47 8.02
C LEU A 83 14.35 -25.34 9.37
N ASP A 84 13.02 -25.39 9.40
CA ASP A 84 12.18 -25.19 10.59
C ASP A 84 12.46 -23.87 11.31
N ILE A 85 12.93 -22.82 10.58
CA ILE A 85 13.18 -21.48 11.12
C ILE A 85 11.89 -20.67 11.15
N LEU A 86 11.02 -20.86 10.14
CA LEU A 86 9.70 -20.28 10.07
C LEU A 86 8.64 -21.35 9.82
N ASP A 87 7.51 -21.21 10.50
CA ASP A 87 6.31 -21.96 10.16
C ASP A 87 5.78 -21.57 8.77
N PRO A 88 5.23 -22.50 7.98
CA PRO A 88 4.71 -22.20 6.64
C PRO A 88 3.65 -21.09 6.58
N LEU A 89 2.76 -21.03 7.59
CA LEU A 89 1.72 -20.00 7.67
C LEU A 89 2.33 -18.64 8.05
N GLU A 90 3.30 -18.63 8.94
CA GLU A 90 4.05 -17.41 9.31
C GLU A 90 4.83 -16.88 8.11
N ALA A 91 5.56 -17.74 7.39
CA ALA A 91 6.27 -17.36 6.16
C ALA A 91 5.32 -16.74 5.14
N TYR A 92 4.15 -17.33 4.92
CA TYR A 92 3.11 -16.80 4.04
C TYR A 92 2.63 -15.40 4.50
N ARG A 93 2.33 -15.22 5.79
CA ARG A 93 1.90 -13.92 6.35
C ARG A 93 2.96 -12.85 6.20
N LEU A 94 4.23 -13.19 6.44
CA LEU A 94 5.35 -12.26 6.33
C LEU A 94 5.62 -11.87 4.87
N LEU A 95 5.49 -12.81 3.93
CA LEU A 95 5.56 -12.50 2.49
C LEU A 95 4.44 -11.54 2.06
N ALA A 96 3.20 -11.78 2.48
CA ALA A 96 2.07 -10.90 2.20
C ALA A 96 2.31 -9.50 2.79
N LYS A 97 2.80 -9.43 4.03
CA LYS A 97 3.15 -8.17 4.70
C LYS A 97 4.27 -7.42 3.98
N GLN A 98 5.30 -8.12 3.48
CA GLN A 98 6.38 -7.52 2.71
C GLN A 98 5.86 -6.90 1.40
N VAL A 99 5.03 -7.62 0.65
CA VAL A 99 4.45 -7.11 -0.61
C VAL A 99 3.59 -5.88 -0.35
N ALA A 100 2.74 -5.92 0.68
CA ALA A 100 1.94 -4.77 1.08
C ALA A 100 2.83 -3.57 1.48
N ALA A 101 3.89 -3.79 2.28
CA ALA A 101 4.81 -2.73 2.72
C ALA A 101 5.50 -2.04 1.53
N LYS A 102 5.95 -2.80 0.52
CA LYS A 102 6.55 -2.24 -0.70
C LYS A 102 5.60 -1.34 -1.49
N LEU A 103 4.31 -1.71 -1.54
CA LEU A 103 3.27 -0.90 -2.19
C LEU A 103 2.95 0.35 -1.37
N MET A 104 2.78 0.22 -0.06
CA MET A 104 2.47 1.33 0.83
C MET A 104 3.57 2.38 0.84
N GLU A 105 4.84 1.97 0.78
CA GLU A 105 5.97 2.89 0.66
C GLU A 105 5.85 3.73 -0.63
N ALA A 106 5.52 3.12 -1.76
CA ALA A 106 5.34 3.84 -3.02
C ALA A 106 4.14 4.83 -2.98
N PHE A 107 3.16 4.65 -2.10
CA PHE A 107 2.07 5.62 -1.94
C PHE A 107 2.52 6.94 -1.30
N SER A 108 3.64 6.96 -0.59
CA SER A 108 4.24 8.17 -0.02
C SER A 108 5.02 9.01 -1.04
N TRP A 109 5.26 8.50 -2.23
CA TRP A 109 6.05 9.22 -3.24
C TRP A 109 5.30 10.44 -3.77
N GLN A 110 5.88 11.62 -3.53
CA GLN A 110 5.34 12.89 -4.02
C GLN A 110 5.61 13.09 -5.53
N ARG A 111 6.66 12.46 -6.07
CA ARG A 111 7.06 12.53 -7.47
C ARG A 111 7.54 11.16 -7.93
N GLY A 112 7.15 10.78 -9.13
CA GLY A 112 7.54 9.53 -9.75
C GLY A 112 6.86 9.36 -11.09
N ARG A 113 7.22 8.30 -11.79
CA ARG A 113 6.59 7.89 -13.05
C ARG A 113 5.99 6.51 -12.86
N TYR A 114 4.98 6.21 -13.64
CA TYR A 114 4.44 4.86 -13.69
C TYR A 114 4.12 4.45 -15.12
N ALA A 115 4.17 3.17 -15.38
CA ALA A 115 3.71 2.55 -16.61
C ALA A 115 2.88 1.31 -16.27
N TRP A 116 1.77 1.14 -16.99
CA TRP A 116 0.96 -0.07 -16.89
C TRP A 116 1.19 -0.95 -18.11
N MET A 117 1.55 -2.19 -17.89
CA MET A 117 1.73 -3.21 -18.92
C MET A 117 0.68 -4.30 -18.74
N PRO A 118 -0.47 -4.20 -19.48
CA PRO A 118 -1.54 -5.17 -19.35
C PRO A 118 -1.08 -6.55 -19.83
N ARG A 119 -1.55 -7.61 -19.17
CA ARG A 119 -1.22 -9.00 -19.47
C ARG A 119 0.27 -9.36 -19.40
N HIS A 120 1.10 -8.48 -18.83
CA HIS A 120 2.50 -8.83 -18.58
C HIS A 120 2.60 -9.89 -17.48
N PRO A 121 3.19 -11.07 -17.75
CA PRO A 121 3.19 -12.17 -16.81
C PRO A 121 4.10 -11.90 -15.61
N ASN A 122 3.74 -12.46 -14.44
CA ASN A 122 4.66 -12.48 -13.30
C ASN A 122 5.75 -13.55 -13.51
N PRO A 123 7.02 -13.18 -13.73
CA PRO A 123 8.09 -14.13 -13.97
C PRO A 123 8.52 -14.90 -12.72
N TYR A 124 8.16 -14.41 -11.54
CA TYR A 124 8.62 -14.96 -10.25
C TYR A 124 7.83 -16.18 -9.77
N LYS A 125 6.78 -16.60 -10.51
CA LYS A 125 5.96 -17.79 -10.21
C LYS A 125 5.53 -17.88 -8.74
N THR A 126 5.27 -16.74 -8.12
CA THR A 126 4.92 -16.67 -6.70
C THR A 126 3.52 -17.26 -6.45
N ARG A 127 3.35 -17.90 -5.28
CA ARG A 127 2.02 -18.31 -4.82
C ARG A 127 1.14 -17.08 -4.60
N SER A 128 -0.17 -17.22 -4.84
CA SER A 128 -1.11 -16.15 -4.55
C SER A 128 -1.08 -15.81 -3.05
N LEU A 129 -0.85 -14.55 -2.73
CA LEU A 129 -0.80 -14.07 -1.35
C LEU A 129 -2.16 -13.60 -0.83
N HIS A 130 -3.22 -13.72 -1.64
CA HIS A 130 -4.59 -13.29 -1.30
C HIS A 130 -4.66 -11.90 -0.67
N LEU A 131 -3.81 -10.98 -1.17
CA LEU A 131 -3.83 -9.59 -0.77
C LEU A 131 -5.04 -8.89 -1.38
N ASP A 132 -5.78 -8.16 -0.56
CA ASP A 132 -6.86 -7.29 -1.01
C ASP A 132 -6.30 -5.90 -1.31
N ALA A 133 -6.38 -5.49 -2.58
CA ALA A 133 -5.86 -4.20 -3.05
C ALA A 133 -6.48 -3.01 -2.32
N PHE A 134 -7.80 -3.05 -2.03
CA PHE A 134 -8.47 -1.95 -1.35
C PHE A 134 -8.01 -1.84 0.10
N ARG A 135 -7.84 -2.96 0.80
CA ARG A 135 -7.27 -2.98 2.16
C ARG A 135 -5.83 -2.48 2.20
N VAL A 136 -5.00 -2.83 1.21
CA VAL A 136 -3.64 -2.29 1.08
C VAL A 136 -3.66 -0.78 0.86
N ILE A 137 -4.57 -0.28 0.01
CA ILE A 137 -4.74 1.16 -0.24
C ILE A 137 -5.21 1.86 1.04
N GLY A 138 -6.18 1.33 1.76
CA GLY A 138 -6.67 1.89 3.02
C GLY A 138 -5.59 1.95 4.10
N ALA A 139 -4.88 0.83 4.31
CA ALA A 139 -3.77 0.77 5.26
C ALA A 139 -2.63 1.73 4.89
N GLY A 140 -2.29 1.82 3.60
CA GLY A 140 -1.28 2.75 3.11
C GLY A 140 -1.66 4.22 3.30
N ALA A 141 -2.93 4.56 3.09
CA ALA A 141 -3.42 5.92 3.36
C ALA A 141 -3.35 6.27 4.86
N ALA A 142 -3.73 5.33 5.74
CA ALA A 142 -3.67 5.52 7.19
C ALA A 142 -2.24 5.70 7.72
N GLN A 143 -1.22 5.23 6.99
CA GLN A 143 0.19 5.30 7.38
C GLN A 143 0.98 6.40 6.66
N LEU A 144 0.33 7.25 5.85
CA LEU A 144 1.01 8.37 5.21
C LEU A 144 1.66 9.27 6.26
N ALA A 145 2.89 9.71 5.96
CA ALA A 145 3.64 10.61 6.83
C ALA A 145 2.87 11.92 7.06
N ASP A 146 2.97 12.46 8.27
CA ASP A 146 2.30 13.70 8.66
C ASP A 146 2.69 14.86 7.73
N THR A 147 3.97 14.96 7.37
CA THR A 147 4.48 15.96 6.43
C THR A 147 3.81 15.87 5.06
N THR A 148 3.61 14.66 4.53
CA THR A 148 2.93 14.45 3.23
C THR A 148 1.49 14.98 3.29
N ILE A 149 0.80 14.74 4.39
CA ILE A 149 -0.60 15.14 4.58
C ILE A 149 -0.70 16.64 4.84
N GLU A 150 0.22 17.22 5.62
CA GLU A 150 0.26 18.66 5.84
C GLU A 150 0.59 19.43 4.56
N ASP A 151 1.56 18.99 3.75
CA ASP A 151 1.87 19.58 2.45
C ASP A 151 0.66 19.53 1.51
N TRP A 152 -0.06 18.39 1.49
CA TRP A 152 -1.28 18.28 0.72
C TRP A 152 -2.38 19.22 1.21
N LEU A 153 -2.56 19.34 2.53
CA LEU A 153 -3.51 20.29 3.11
C LEU A 153 -3.17 21.73 2.72
N GLN A 154 -1.90 22.14 2.85
CA GLN A 154 -1.45 23.50 2.50
C GLN A 154 -1.77 23.84 1.03
N ALA A 155 -1.57 22.88 0.13
CA ALA A 155 -1.90 23.06 -1.28
C ALA A 155 -3.43 23.16 -1.56
N ASN A 156 -4.28 22.73 -0.61
CA ASN A 156 -5.72 22.62 -0.79
C ASN A 156 -6.56 23.31 0.29
N LEU A 157 -5.98 24.19 1.10
CA LEU A 157 -6.64 24.85 2.24
C LEU A 157 -7.99 25.50 1.90
N ARG A 158 -8.09 26.07 0.70
CA ARG A 158 -9.26 26.83 0.23
C ARG A 158 -10.25 25.98 -0.55
N ALA A 159 -9.88 24.75 -0.90
CA ALA A 159 -10.73 23.85 -1.67
C ALA A 159 -11.90 23.33 -0.81
N PHE A 160 -13.03 23.11 -1.47
CA PHE A 160 -14.17 22.40 -0.89
C PHE A 160 -14.04 20.93 -1.23
N ALA A 161 -14.21 20.05 -0.24
CA ALA A 161 -14.23 18.62 -0.46
C ALA A 161 -15.69 18.14 -0.59
N VAL A 162 -15.98 17.45 -1.69
CA VAL A 162 -17.32 16.94 -2.01
C VAL A 162 -17.26 15.43 -2.17
N GLY A 163 -18.04 14.70 -1.39
CA GLY A 163 -18.21 13.27 -1.56
C GLY A 163 -18.92 12.95 -2.89
N GLU A 164 -18.39 12.02 -3.66
CA GLU A 164 -19.04 11.49 -4.86
C GLU A 164 -20.00 10.36 -4.47
N PRO A 165 -21.07 10.11 -5.24
CA PRO A 165 -21.98 9.01 -4.95
C PRO A 165 -21.26 7.68 -4.82
N VAL A 166 -21.45 6.97 -3.71
CA VAL A 166 -20.83 5.66 -3.43
C VAL A 166 -21.89 4.58 -3.35
N GLN A 167 -21.54 3.37 -3.78
CA GLN A 167 -22.38 2.19 -3.62
C GLN A 167 -22.34 1.69 -2.17
N GLU A 168 -23.38 0.96 -1.77
CA GLU A 168 -23.40 0.29 -0.45
C GLU A 168 -22.19 -0.63 -0.29
N GLY A 169 -21.47 -0.50 0.83
CA GLY A 169 -20.28 -1.28 1.12
C GLY A 169 -18.98 -0.80 0.42
N GLU A 170 -19.04 0.15 -0.52
CA GLU A 170 -17.84 0.60 -1.25
C GLU A 170 -16.77 1.21 -0.33
N LEU A 171 -17.14 1.95 0.70
CA LEU A 171 -16.21 2.48 1.67
C LEU A 171 -15.67 1.41 2.63
N ALA A 172 -16.46 0.39 2.94
CA ALA A 172 -16.08 -0.67 3.87
C ALA A 172 -14.92 -1.54 3.34
N GLN A 173 -14.78 -1.66 2.02
CA GLN A 173 -13.72 -2.48 1.39
C GLN A 173 -12.31 -2.01 1.75
N PHE A 174 -12.10 -0.74 2.13
CA PHE A 174 -10.79 -0.24 2.56
C PHE A 174 -10.37 -0.74 3.95
N GLY A 175 -11.26 -1.38 4.72
CA GLY A 175 -10.95 -1.95 6.03
C GLY A 175 -10.72 -0.92 7.13
N LEU A 176 -11.22 0.32 6.96
CA LEU A 176 -11.04 1.44 7.89
C LEU A 176 -12.25 1.67 8.82
N GLY A 177 -13.23 0.78 8.73
CA GLY A 177 -14.44 0.82 9.58
C GLY A 177 -15.24 2.12 9.45
N ASP A 178 -15.97 2.46 10.49
CA ASP A 178 -16.87 3.63 10.52
C ASP A 178 -16.13 4.98 10.43
N ALA A 179 -14.81 4.99 10.64
CA ALA A 179 -14.03 6.23 10.57
C ALA A 179 -14.11 6.84 9.17
N LEU A 180 -14.02 6.00 8.12
CA LEU A 180 -14.10 6.48 6.74
C LEU A 180 -15.50 6.97 6.39
N LEU A 181 -16.56 6.30 6.87
CA LEU A 181 -17.95 6.74 6.71
C LEU A 181 -18.19 8.09 7.35
N ARG A 182 -17.71 8.28 8.60
CA ARG A 182 -17.83 9.58 9.30
C ARG A 182 -17.11 10.69 8.55
N VAL A 183 -15.91 10.45 8.06
CA VAL A 183 -15.18 11.47 7.27
C VAL A 183 -15.92 11.77 5.97
N TYR A 184 -16.37 10.75 5.25
CA TYR A 184 -17.13 10.91 4.02
C TYR A 184 -18.39 11.78 4.23
N SER A 185 -19.12 11.59 5.32
CA SER A 185 -20.33 12.38 5.62
C SER A 185 -20.05 13.87 5.93
N LEU A 186 -18.79 14.23 6.24
CA LEU A 186 -18.39 15.63 6.43
C LEU A 186 -18.04 16.35 5.12
N LEU A 187 -17.91 15.63 4.01
CA LEU A 187 -17.52 16.19 2.71
C LEU A 187 -18.75 16.70 1.94
N ASP A 188 -19.35 17.75 2.47
CA ASP A 188 -20.62 18.33 1.98
C ASP A 188 -20.45 19.36 0.86
N GLY A 189 -19.24 19.69 0.48
CA GLY A 189 -18.92 20.70 -0.52
C GLY A 189 -19.19 22.15 -0.08
N ARG A 190 -19.48 22.39 1.21
CA ARG A 190 -19.80 23.72 1.75
C ARG A 190 -18.72 24.23 2.70
N THR A 191 -17.99 23.32 3.33
CA THR A 191 -16.93 23.65 4.27
C THR A 191 -15.58 23.49 3.58
N ARG A 192 -14.71 24.50 3.69
CA ARG A 192 -13.34 24.43 3.15
C ARG A 192 -12.51 23.40 3.91
N LEU A 193 -11.60 22.74 3.22
CA LEU A 193 -10.76 21.71 3.82
C LEU A 193 -9.95 22.24 5.03
N GLY A 194 -9.41 23.46 4.93
CA GLY A 194 -8.71 24.13 6.04
C GLY A 194 -9.61 24.38 7.25
N GLU A 195 -10.88 24.76 7.03
CA GLU A 195 -11.86 24.98 8.11
C GLU A 195 -12.27 23.63 8.74
N LEU A 196 -12.45 22.60 7.91
CA LEU A 196 -12.78 21.25 8.38
C LEU A 196 -11.65 20.72 9.30
N ALA A 197 -10.41 20.86 8.87
CA ALA A 197 -9.24 20.49 9.66
C ALA A 197 -9.10 21.32 10.95
N GLY A 198 -9.42 22.61 10.91
CA GLY A 198 -9.34 23.52 12.06
C GLY A 198 -10.40 23.26 13.14
N LYS A 199 -11.53 22.62 12.80
CA LYS A 199 -12.57 22.24 13.78
C LYS A 199 -12.15 21.07 14.67
N VAL A 200 -11.13 20.30 14.27
CA VAL A 200 -10.66 19.13 15.03
C VAL A 200 -9.53 19.53 15.96
N ARG A 201 -9.77 19.48 17.27
CA ARG A 201 -8.82 19.95 18.30
C ARG A 201 -7.64 18.98 18.51
N SER A 202 -7.88 17.67 18.44
CA SER A 202 -6.82 16.67 18.60
C SER A 202 -5.95 16.62 17.35
N PRO A 203 -4.61 16.79 17.46
CA PRO A 203 -3.71 16.69 16.31
C PRO A 203 -3.80 15.32 15.60
N GLU A 204 -3.88 14.24 16.37
CA GLU A 204 -4.01 12.88 15.84
C GLU A 204 -5.33 12.69 15.08
N ALA A 205 -6.45 13.12 15.67
CA ALA A 205 -7.75 13.04 15.00
C ALA A 205 -7.80 13.91 13.74
N ARG A 206 -7.13 15.07 13.76
CA ARG A 206 -7.00 15.95 12.60
C ARG A 206 -6.21 15.28 11.47
N LEU A 207 -5.07 14.70 11.77
CA LEU A 207 -4.27 13.95 10.78
C LEU A 207 -5.05 12.76 10.21
N ASN A 208 -5.77 12.03 11.06
CA ASN A 208 -6.61 10.94 10.60
C ASN A 208 -7.73 11.41 9.67
N LEU A 209 -8.44 12.48 10.02
CA LEU A 209 -9.43 13.13 9.13
C LEU A 209 -8.82 13.43 7.75
N LEU A 210 -7.64 14.04 7.74
CA LEU A 210 -6.97 14.45 6.50
C LEU A 210 -6.48 13.25 5.68
N ARG A 211 -5.93 12.21 6.31
CA ARG A 211 -5.53 10.97 5.64
C ARG A 211 -6.73 10.29 4.97
N LEU A 212 -7.86 10.23 5.66
CA LEU A 212 -9.09 9.63 5.12
C LEU A 212 -9.69 10.50 4.01
N THR A 213 -9.66 11.83 4.13
CA THR A 213 -10.07 12.72 3.04
C THR A 213 -9.15 12.58 1.82
N TYR A 214 -7.83 12.51 2.06
CA TYR A 214 -6.85 12.25 0.99
C TYR A 214 -7.13 10.93 0.28
N LEU A 215 -7.40 9.85 1.03
CA LEU A 215 -7.80 8.55 0.47
C LEU A 215 -9.00 8.70 -0.46
N LEU A 216 -10.08 9.33 0.01
CA LEU A 216 -11.30 9.52 -0.77
C LEU A 216 -11.05 10.29 -2.08
N VAL A 217 -10.22 11.34 -2.01
CA VAL A 217 -9.82 12.12 -3.20
C VAL A 217 -8.92 11.29 -4.15
N GLN A 218 -8.01 10.49 -3.62
CA GLN A 218 -7.12 9.64 -4.44
C GLN A 218 -7.82 8.42 -5.05
N THR A 219 -8.99 8.09 -4.56
CA THR A 219 -9.82 6.98 -5.07
C THR A 219 -11.04 7.46 -5.87
N ASP A 220 -11.06 8.75 -6.23
CA ASP A 220 -12.16 9.38 -6.97
C ASP A 220 -13.54 9.21 -6.26
N LEU A 221 -13.56 8.93 -4.93
CA LEU A 221 -14.75 8.86 -4.07
C LEU A 221 -15.08 10.21 -3.42
N ALA A 222 -14.21 11.17 -3.57
CA ALA A 222 -14.44 12.58 -3.32
C ALA A 222 -13.65 13.42 -4.32
N ARG A 223 -14.08 14.65 -4.53
CA ARG A 223 -13.36 15.64 -5.35
C ARG A 223 -13.09 16.92 -4.57
N LEU A 224 -12.08 17.65 -5.00
CA LEU A 224 -11.81 19.01 -4.56
C LEU A 224 -12.27 20.00 -5.64
N SER A 225 -12.93 21.06 -5.24
CA SER A 225 -13.42 22.13 -6.09
C SER A 225 -12.98 23.50 -5.58
#